data_a1c3708a3260a5ab1650944dcd1fa43f
#
_entry.id   a1c3708a3260a5ab1650944dcd1fa43f
#
_cell.length_a   1.000
_cell.length_b   1.000
_cell.length_c   1.000
_cell.angle_alpha   90.00
_cell.angle_beta   90.00
_cell.angle_gamma   90.00
#
_symmetry.space_group_name_H-M   'P 1'
#
loop_
_entity.id
_entity.type
_entity.pdbx_description
1 polymer ?
#
loop_
_entity_poly.entity_id
_entity_poly.type
_entity_poly.pdbx_seq_one_letter_code
_entity_poly.pdbx_strand_id
1 'polypeptide(L)'
;MRRLLLLILLPILFSCAPKKDAYIFTSFREPATEGLYLAYSNDGYHWEDLKGPYLKPEAGASKIMRDPSIVKGKDDTYHMVWTTDWKGGNGFGYASSKDLINWSEQQYIPVMEHEPEVINVWAPEIFYDDVEDRYIIIWASTIPFRFEKGIEDEYNNHRMYYVTTKDFKTFSDTKLFLDPGFSVIDCVIVKRGKNDYVLVIKDNTRPMRNLKVGFGTSPLGPFENISEPYTGFKSEGPTVLKIDGKWLIYYDNYGDMNYKAVRTSDFKAFEDVTAEIKLPEGHKHGTISTISNKVLQGLIEKSKEK
;
A
#
# COMPACT_ATOMS: atom_id res chain seq x y z
N MET A 1 10.75 2.98 -76.69
CA MET A 1 10.41 2.12 -75.60
C MET A 1 10.61 2.92 -74.29
N ARG A 2 9.55 3.50 -73.68
CA ARG A 2 9.59 4.23 -72.36
C ARG A 2 9.38 3.23 -71.28
N ARG A 3 10.36 3.05 -70.40
CA ARG A 3 10.22 2.24 -69.16
C ARG A 3 9.54 3.07 -68.10
N LEU A 4 8.35 2.65 -67.72
CA LEU A 4 7.59 3.21 -66.55
C LEU A 4 8.21 2.64 -65.31
N LEU A 5 8.81 3.49 -64.45
CA LEU A 5 9.23 3.13 -63.10
C LEU A 5 8.02 3.25 -62.18
N LEU A 6 7.49 2.13 -61.70
CA LEU A 6 6.48 2.11 -60.64
C LEU A 6 7.19 2.31 -59.30
N LEU A 7 7.02 3.47 -58.65
CA LEU A 7 7.39 3.69 -57.27
C LEU A 7 6.32 3.07 -56.38
N ILE A 8 6.64 1.97 -55.70
CA ILE A 8 5.81 1.37 -54.69
C ILE A 8 6.06 2.15 -53.38
N LEU A 9 5.12 3.02 -52.98
CA LEU A 9 5.09 3.61 -51.64
C LEU A 9 4.63 2.52 -50.66
N LEU A 10 5.56 1.99 -49.84
CA LEU A 10 5.17 1.19 -48.67
C LEU A 10 4.61 2.12 -47.60
N PRO A 11 3.39 1.89 -47.10
CA PRO A 11 2.90 2.63 -45.93
C PRO A 11 3.71 2.20 -44.70
N ILE A 12 4.42 3.15 -44.08
CA ILE A 12 5.02 2.95 -42.76
C ILE A 12 3.88 2.90 -41.74
N LEU A 13 3.47 1.70 -41.40
CA LEU A 13 2.58 1.48 -40.24
C LEU A 13 3.37 1.80 -38.97
N PHE A 14 3.19 2.99 -38.44
CA PHE A 14 3.55 3.28 -37.05
C PHE A 14 2.73 2.39 -36.13
N SER A 15 3.29 1.25 -35.77
CA SER A 15 2.74 0.45 -34.65
C SER A 15 2.90 1.28 -33.39
N CYS A 16 1.80 1.91 -32.97
CA CYS A 16 1.74 2.50 -31.65
C CYS A 16 1.64 1.32 -30.66
N ALA A 17 2.79 0.84 -30.17
CA ALA A 17 2.81 -0.10 -29.05
C ALA A 17 1.96 0.50 -27.91
N PRO A 18 1.08 -0.26 -27.24
CA PRO A 18 0.34 0.25 -26.11
C PRO A 18 1.33 0.81 -25.10
N LYS A 19 1.15 2.08 -24.75
CA LYS A 19 2.03 2.78 -23.81
C LYS A 19 1.91 2.04 -22.47
N LYS A 20 3.01 1.46 -21.98
CA LYS A 20 3.05 0.73 -20.73
C LYS A 20 2.55 1.65 -19.60
N ASP A 21 1.65 1.16 -18.74
CA ASP A 21 1.22 1.89 -17.56
C ASP A 21 2.42 2.25 -16.69
N ALA A 22 2.32 3.34 -15.95
CA ALA A 22 3.31 3.76 -14.99
C ALA A 22 2.93 3.31 -13.56
N TYR A 23 3.83 3.50 -12.64
CA TYR A 23 3.63 3.21 -11.23
C TYR A 23 3.60 4.50 -10.43
N ILE A 24 2.79 4.55 -9.40
CA ILE A 24 2.73 5.63 -8.43
C ILE A 24 3.01 5.06 -7.04
N PHE A 25 3.80 5.75 -6.25
CA PHE A 25 4.01 5.49 -4.85
C PHE A 25 3.36 6.60 -4.04
N THR A 26 2.37 6.26 -3.23
CA THR A 26 1.78 7.15 -2.23
C THR A 26 2.59 7.06 -0.95
N SER A 27 2.82 8.17 -0.28
CA SER A 27 3.61 8.20 0.94
C SER A 27 3.31 9.43 1.77
N PHE A 28 3.89 9.51 2.94
CA PHE A 28 3.94 10.72 3.75
C PHE A 28 5.40 11.11 4.03
N ARG A 29 5.60 12.29 4.63
CA ARG A 29 6.88 12.75 5.16
C ARG A 29 6.71 13.14 6.62
N GLU A 30 7.72 12.88 7.45
CA GLU A 30 7.67 13.31 8.84
C GLU A 30 7.66 14.86 8.94
N PRO A 31 6.88 15.43 9.87
CA PRO A 31 6.12 14.82 10.97
C PRO A 31 4.68 14.40 10.61
N ALA A 32 4.35 14.09 9.37
CA ALA A 32 3.06 13.62 8.86
C ALA A 32 1.92 14.68 8.84
N THR A 33 2.23 15.95 9.05
CA THR A 33 1.24 17.05 9.09
C THR A 33 1.00 17.72 7.75
N GLU A 34 1.88 17.48 6.77
CA GLU A 34 1.78 18.12 5.46
C GLU A 34 0.82 17.39 4.51
N GLY A 35 0.74 16.06 4.60
CA GLY A 35 -0.19 15.22 3.86
C GLY A 35 0.43 14.27 2.86
N LEU A 36 -0.29 14.01 1.75
CA LEU A 36 0.05 13.03 0.73
C LEU A 36 1.20 13.50 -0.15
N TYR A 37 2.26 12.70 -0.21
CA TYR A 37 3.34 12.83 -1.19
C TYR A 37 3.29 11.70 -2.21
N LEU A 38 3.77 11.98 -3.42
CA LEU A 38 3.76 11.04 -4.53
C LEU A 38 5.14 10.98 -5.18
N ALA A 39 5.56 9.77 -5.55
CA ALA A 39 6.64 9.55 -6.49
C ALA A 39 6.15 8.62 -7.61
N TYR A 40 6.71 8.73 -8.82
CA TYR A 40 6.32 7.88 -9.94
C TYR A 40 7.51 7.12 -10.51
N SER A 41 7.23 6.01 -11.18
CA SER A 41 8.22 5.21 -11.90
C SER A 41 7.64 4.66 -13.21
N ASN A 42 8.48 4.53 -14.23
CA ASN A 42 8.14 3.88 -15.51
C ASN A 42 8.57 2.41 -15.55
N ASP A 43 9.44 2.00 -14.63
CA ASP A 43 10.00 0.63 -14.59
C ASP A 43 9.78 -0.09 -13.26
N GLY A 44 9.33 0.66 -12.22
CA GLY A 44 9.13 0.15 -10.88
C GLY A 44 10.42 0.01 -10.05
N TYR A 45 11.58 0.44 -10.58
CA TYR A 45 12.88 0.44 -9.90
C TYR A 45 13.41 1.84 -9.64
N HIS A 46 13.26 2.74 -10.62
CA HIS A 46 13.73 4.11 -10.55
C HIS A 46 12.56 5.07 -10.39
N TRP A 47 12.49 5.73 -9.24
CA TRP A 47 11.40 6.61 -8.84
C TRP A 47 11.80 8.08 -8.93
N GLU A 48 10.89 8.90 -9.38
CA GLU A 48 11.02 10.35 -9.45
C GLU A 48 10.00 11.02 -8.55
N ASP A 49 10.44 12.02 -7.77
CA ASP A 49 9.58 12.78 -6.85
C ASP A 49 8.62 13.70 -7.61
N LEU A 50 7.41 13.81 -7.11
CA LEU A 50 6.43 14.80 -7.55
C LEU A 50 6.26 15.85 -6.44
N LYS A 51 6.42 17.13 -6.77
CA LYS A 51 6.29 18.21 -5.78
C LYS A 51 4.90 18.17 -5.12
N GLY A 52 4.86 17.87 -3.84
CA GLY A 52 3.66 17.74 -3.02
C GLY A 52 3.42 18.92 -2.06
N PRO A 53 2.51 18.79 -1.10
CA PRO A 53 1.57 17.69 -0.94
C PRO A 53 0.38 17.72 -1.91
N TYR A 54 -0.21 16.56 -2.18
CA TYR A 54 -1.37 16.40 -3.09
C TYR A 54 -2.71 16.39 -2.36
N LEU A 55 -2.70 16.10 -1.06
CA LEU A 55 -3.87 16.19 -0.17
C LEU A 55 -3.37 16.54 1.24
N LYS A 56 -3.87 17.63 1.83
CA LYS A 56 -3.61 17.96 3.23
C LYS A 56 -4.56 17.17 4.12
N PRO A 57 -4.10 16.65 5.29
CA PRO A 57 -4.97 15.90 6.17
C PRO A 57 -5.95 16.82 6.92
N GLU A 58 -7.22 16.45 6.87
CA GLU A 58 -8.32 17.13 7.59
C GLU A 58 -9.11 16.18 8.48
N ALA A 59 -9.10 14.87 8.17
CA ALA A 59 -9.76 13.83 8.95
C ALA A 59 -8.98 13.49 10.22
N GLY A 60 -9.71 13.09 11.27
CA GLY A 60 -9.17 12.74 12.58
C GLY A 60 -8.86 13.95 13.47
N ALA A 61 -8.63 13.68 14.75
CA ALA A 61 -8.39 14.74 15.74
C ALA A 61 -7.00 15.38 15.59
N SER A 62 -5.99 14.57 15.26
CA SER A 62 -4.61 15.04 15.09
C SER A 62 -4.32 15.64 13.72
N LYS A 63 -5.20 15.42 12.73
CA LYS A 63 -5.03 15.88 11.35
C LYS A 63 -3.67 15.55 10.77
N ILE A 64 -3.24 14.31 10.94
CA ILE A 64 -2.03 13.76 10.34
C ILE A 64 -2.40 12.77 9.23
N MET A 65 -1.47 12.54 8.32
CA MET A 65 -1.56 11.50 7.30
C MET A 65 -0.31 10.64 7.35
N ARG A 66 -0.46 9.44 7.90
CA ARG A 66 0.58 8.42 7.87
C ARG A 66 0.09 7.21 7.07
N ASP A 67 1.01 6.46 6.52
CA ASP A 67 0.77 5.16 5.92
C ASP A 67 -0.37 5.18 4.86
N PRO A 68 -0.38 6.14 3.89
CA PRO A 68 -1.46 6.23 2.92
C PRO A 68 -1.48 5.02 1.99
N SER A 69 -2.52 4.20 2.09
CA SER A 69 -2.75 3.05 1.22
C SER A 69 -3.80 3.34 0.17
N ILE A 70 -3.52 2.97 -1.09
CA ILE A 70 -4.35 3.27 -2.24
C ILE A 70 -4.66 2.03 -3.06
N VAL A 71 -5.90 1.93 -3.55
CA VAL A 71 -6.31 0.95 -4.54
C VAL A 71 -7.17 1.58 -5.62
N LYS A 72 -7.06 1.10 -6.84
CA LYS A 72 -7.95 1.49 -7.94
C LYS A 72 -9.12 0.51 -8.04
N GLY A 73 -10.35 1.04 -7.93
CA GLY A 73 -11.57 0.30 -8.12
C GLY A 73 -11.88 0.03 -9.60
N LYS A 74 -12.91 -0.78 -9.86
CA LYS A 74 -13.34 -1.16 -11.20
C LYS A 74 -13.88 0.01 -12.05
N ASP A 75 -14.32 1.07 -11.40
CA ASP A 75 -14.82 2.31 -12.03
C ASP A 75 -13.72 3.35 -12.28
N ASP A 76 -12.45 2.94 -12.21
CA ASP A 76 -11.27 3.79 -12.31
C ASP A 76 -11.15 4.86 -11.21
N THR A 77 -11.89 4.72 -10.10
CA THR A 77 -11.71 5.55 -8.91
C THR A 77 -10.57 5.00 -8.05
N TYR A 78 -9.66 5.87 -7.66
CA TYR A 78 -8.68 5.59 -6.63
C TYR A 78 -9.30 5.84 -5.25
N HIS A 79 -9.25 4.86 -4.38
CA HIS A 79 -9.69 4.94 -3.00
C HIS A 79 -8.47 4.91 -2.11
N MET A 80 -8.38 5.83 -1.16
CA MET A 80 -7.24 5.95 -0.26
C MET A 80 -7.71 5.94 1.18
N VAL A 81 -6.99 5.20 2.02
CA VAL A 81 -7.13 5.19 3.48
C VAL A 81 -5.80 5.54 4.13
N TRP A 82 -5.82 6.10 5.35
CA TRP A 82 -4.60 6.50 6.06
C TRP A 82 -4.79 6.57 7.57
N THR A 83 -3.70 6.47 8.30
CA THR A 83 -3.64 6.70 9.75
C THR A 83 -3.83 8.19 10.05
N THR A 84 -4.83 8.53 10.85
CA THR A 84 -5.19 9.91 11.21
C THR A 84 -4.64 10.37 12.55
N ASP A 85 -4.31 9.44 13.44
CA ASP A 85 -3.89 9.72 14.80
C ASP A 85 -2.80 8.75 15.24
N TRP A 86 -1.75 9.28 15.86
CA TRP A 86 -0.66 8.44 16.39
C TRP A 86 -1.09 7.65 17.63
N LYS A 87 -1.93 8.25 18.48
CA LYS A 87 -2.52 7.63 19.68
C LYS A 87 -3.94 8.11 19.89
N GLY A 88 -4.78 7.26 20.44
CA GLY A 88 -6.14 7.59 20.84
C GLY A 88 -7.17 7.66 19.71
N GLY A 89 -6.76 7.40 18.47
CA GLY A 89 -7.69 7.30 17.34
C GLY A 89 -8.39 5.94 17.31
N ASN A 90 -9.71 5.93 17.03
CA ASN A 90 -10.52 4.74 16.87
C ASN A 90 -11.00 4.50 15.43
N GLY A 91 -10.41 5.20 14.47
CA GLY A 91 -10.75 5.12 13.05
C GLY A 91 -9.61 5.52 12.14
N PHE A 92 -9.88 5.52 10.86
CA PHE A 92 -8.94 5.92 9.80
C PHE A 92 -9.56 6.98 8.89
N GLY A 93 -8.70 7.69 8.15
CA GLY A 93 -9.11 8.65 7.12
C GLY A 93 -9.42 7.96 5.79
N TYR A 94 -10.36 8.51 5.04
CA TYR A 94 -10.72 8.06 3.70
C TYR A 94 -10.94 9.26 2.76
N ALA A 95 -10.49 9.14 1.52
CA ALA A 95 -10.84 9.99 0.40
C ALA A 95 -10.72 9.22 -0.92
N SER A 96 -11.36 9.73 -1.98
CA SER A 96 -11.30 9.16 -3.31
C SER A 96 -10.94 10.18 -4.38
N SER A 97 -10.36 9.73 -5.50
CA SER A 97 -9.97 10.57 -6.61
C SER A 97 -10.03 9.81 -7.94
N LYS A 98 -10.28 10.51 -9.04
CA LYS A 98 -10.18 9.97 -10.41
C LYS A 98 -8.80 10.22 -11.04
N ASP A 99 -8.01 11.12 -10.46
CA ASP A 99 -6.78 11.65 -11.08
C ASP A 99 -5.61 11.85 -10.10
N LEU A 100 -5.82 11.55 -8.81
CA LEU A 100 -4.85 11.74 -7.71
C LEU A 100 -4.48 13.22 -7.44
N ILE A 101 -5.21 14.16 -8.07
CA ILE A 101 -5.05 15.61 -7.93
C ILE A 101 -6.26 16.20 -7.23
N ASN A 102 -7.46 15.86 -7.73
CA ASN A 102 -8.73 16.31 -7.21
C ASN A 102 -9.34 15.22 -6.34
N TRP A 103 -9.38 15.47 -5.04
CA TRP A 103 -9.87 14.52 -4.04
C TRP A 103 -11.28 14.88 -3.58
N SER A 104 -12.05 13.86 -3.21
CA SER A 104 -13.33 14.02 -2.52
C SER A 104 -13.14 14.71 -1.17
N GLU A 105 -14.24 15.14 -0.56
CA GLU A 105 -14.26 15.45 0.87
C GLU A 105 -13.70 14.27 1.67
N GLN A 106 -12.87 14.59 2.67
CA GLN A 106 -12.26 13.58 3.54
C GLN A 106 -13.28 13.12 4.58
N GLN A 107 -13.24 11.83 4.88
CA GLN A 107 -14.08 11.22 5.88
C GLN A 107 -13.21 10.59 6.96
N TYR A 108 -13.63 10.68 8.20
CA TYR A 108 -13.12 9.87 9.30
C TYR A 108 -14.05 8.67 9.48
N ILE A 109 -13.53 7.46 9.40
CA ILE A 109 -14.31 6.22 9.52
C ILE A 109 -14.02 5.56 10.87
N PRO A 110 -14.93 5.65 11.85
CA PRO A 110 -14.72 5.15 13.20
C PRO A 110 -15.01 3.63 13.25
N VAL A 111 -14.00 2.82 13.04
CA VAL A 111 -14.13 1.35 12.96
C VAL A 111 -13.96 0.62 14.30
N MET A 112 -13.48 1.31 15.34
CA MET A 112 -13.21 0.73 16.66
C MET A 112 -14.01 1.42 17.78
N GLU A 113 -15.14 2.08 17.49
CA GLU A 113 -15.99 2.72 18.51
C GLU A 113 -16.54 1.76 19.57
N HIS A 114 -16.72 0.49 19.21
CA HIS A 114 -17.18 -0.58 20.09
C HIS A 114 -16.09 -1.07 21.07
N GLU A 115 -14.87 -0.59 20.94
CA GLU A 115 -13.70 -0.96 21.75
C GLU A 115 -13.15 0.26 22.48
N PRO A 116 -13.70 0.62 23.65
CA PRO A 116 -13.31 1.85 24.35
C PRO A 116 -11.85 1.85 24.84
N GLU A 117 -11.24 0.67 24.97
CA GLU A 117 -9.85 0.50 25.41
C GLU A 117 -8.85 0.49 24.24
N VAL A 118 -9.31 0.71 22.98
CA VAL A 118 -8.42 0.71 21.83
C VAL A 118 -7.38 1.83 21.92
N ILE A 119 -6.12 1.48 21.68
CA ILE A 119 -5.00 2.43 21.76
C ILE A 119 -4.80 3.18 20.45
N ASN A 120 -5.04 2.52 19.34
CA ASN A 120 -4.70 3.03 18.01
C ASN A 120 -5.47 2.32 16.90
N VAL A 121 -5.55 2.98 15.74
CA VAL A 121 -5.89 2.40 14.43
C VAL A 121 -4.76 2.81 13.48
N TRP A 122 -3.84 1.89 13.19
CA TRP A 122 -2.61 2.18 12.44
C TRP A 122 -2.52 1.45 11.12
N ALA A 123 -1.86 2.13 10.16
CA ALA A 123 -1.49 1.59 8.86
C ALA A 123 -2.66 0.83 8.19
N PRO A 124 -3.81 1.51 7.96
CA PRO A 124 -4.89 0.87 7.24
C PRO A 124 -4.45 0.56 5.81
N GLU A 125 -4.55 -0.70 5.41
CA GLU A 125 -4.28 -1.19 4.07
C GLU A 125 -5.58 -1.52 3.37
N ILE A 126 -5.73 -1.09 2.12
CA ILE A 126 -6.94 -1.32 1.33
C ILE A 126 -6.69 -2.30 0.20
N PHE A 127 -7.52 -3.33 0.11
CA PHE A 127 -7.49 -4.33 -0.95
C PHE A 127 -8.83 -4.41 -1.67
N TYR A 128 -8.83 -4.43 -3.02
CA TYR A 128 -10.04 -4.67 -3.80
C TYR A 128 -10.19 -6.16 -4.12
N ASP A 129 -11.23 -6.76 -3.54
CA ASP A 129 -11.64 -8.14 -3.80
C ASP A 129 -12.54 -8.17 -5.03
N ASP A 130 -11.94 -8.47 -6.18
CA ASP A 130 -12.60 -8.52 -7.48
C ASP A 130 -13.54 -9.72 -7.65
N VAL A 131 -13.53 -10.69 -6.73
CA VAL A 131 -14.43 -11.84 -6.74
C VAL A 131 -15.77 -11.47 -6.12
N GLU A 132 -15.75 -10.81 -4.96
CA GLU A 132 -16.95 -10.43 -4.21
C GLU A 132 -17.39 -8.97 -4.50
N ASP A 133 -16.64 -8.27 -5.35
CA ASP A 133 -16.86 -6.87 -5.71
C ASP A 133 -17.01 -5.98 -4.47
N ARG A 134 -15.95 -5.98 -3.66
CA ARG A 134 -15.87 -5.23 -2.40
C ARG A 134 -14.46 -4.80 -2.08
N TYR A 135 -14.34 -3.86 -1.19
CA TYR A 135 -13.05 -3.46 -0.60
C TYR A 135 -12.92 -4.11 0.77
N ILE A 136 -11.72 -4.56 1.08
CA ILE A 136 -11.31 -5.05 2.40
C ILE A 136 -10.33 -4.02 2.93
N ILE A 137 -10.58 -3.47 4.12
CA ILE A 137 -9.67 -2.53 4.77
C ILE A 137 -9.20 -3.20 6.06
N ILE A 138 -7.87 -3.31 6.20
CA ILE A 138 -7.21 -4.01 7.31
C ILE A 138 -6.35 -2.99 8.05
N TRP A 139 -6.30 -3.04 9.36
CA TRP A 139 -5.46 -2.16 10.17
C TRP A 139 -4.94 -2.86 11.41
N ALA A 140 -3.92 -2.27 12.04
CA ALA A 140 -3.38 -2.73 13.30
C ALA A 140 -3.98 -1.96 14.48
N SER A 141 -4.44 -2.68 15.49
CA SER A 141 -4.88 -2.12 16.76
C SER A 141 -4.36 -2.90 17.96
N THR A 142 -4.09 -2.18 19.04
CA THR A 142 -3.87 -2.75 20.37
C THR A 142 -5.11 -2.54 21.22
N ILE A 143 -5.60 -3.61 21.81
CA ILE A 143 -6.57 -3.61 22.89
C ILE A 143 -5.85 -4.27 24.08
N PRO A 144 -5.43 -3.50 25.09
CA PRO A 144 -4.62 -4.02 26.18
C PRO A 144 -5.27 -5.20 26.89
N PHE A 145 -4.47 -6.16 27.30
CA PHE A 145 -4.88 -7.38 28.03
C PHE A 145 -5.83 -8.32 27.27
N ARG A 146 -6.07 -8.07 25.96
CA ARG A 146 -6.95 -8.91 25.12
C ARG A 146 -6.27 -10.21 24.67
N PHE A 147 -4.97 -10.14 24.36
CA PHE A 147 -4.19 -11.25 23.81
C PHE A 147 -2.92 -11.47 24.62
N GLU A 148 -2.42 -12.69 24.61
CA GLU A 148 -1.10 -12.98 25.17
C GLU A 148 -0.03 -12.15 24.43
N LYS A 149 0.83 -11.48 25.17
CA LYS A 149 1.82 -10.55 24.63
C LYS A 149 3.23 -11.16 24.46
N GLY A 150 3.48 -12.30 25.07
CA GLY A 150 4.83 -12.88 25.11
C GLY A 150 5.83 -11.92 25.77
N ILE A 151 6.89 -11.57 25.05
CA ILE A 151 7.93 -10.62 25.51
C ILE A 151 7.60 -9.15 25.18
N GLU A 152 6.49 -8.89 24.47
CA GLU A 152 6.12 -7.54 24.06
C GLU A 152 5.49 -6.74 25.20
N ASP A 153 5.49 -5.42 25.07
CA ASP A 153 4.75 -4.52 25.96
C ASP A 153 3.24 -4.62 25.67
N GLU A 154 2.43 -4.58 26.73
CA GLU A 154 0.96 -4.69 26.63
C GLU A 154 0.35 -3.62 25.70
N TYR A 155 0.89 -2.42 25.73
CA TYR A 155 0.45 -1.30 24.89
C TYR A 155 1.06 -1.27 23.48
N ASN A 156 1.80 -2.32 23.13
CA ASN A 156 2.37 -2.54 21.77
C ASN A 156 2.01 -3.93 21.24
N ASN A 157 1.04 -4.61 21.85
CA ASN A 157 0.62 -5.97 21.50
C ASN A 157 -0.50 -5.94 20.45
N HIS A 158 -0.16 -5.53 19.23
CA HIS A 158 -1.11 -5.33 18.15
C HIS A 158 -1.63 -6.64 17.56
N ARG A 159 -2.88 -6.58 17.06
CA ARG A 159 -3.47 -7.57 16.15
C ARG A 159 -4.06 -6.86 14.95
N MET A 160 -4.27 -7.60 13.85
CA MET A 160 -4.91 -7.04 12.68
C MET A 160 -6.41 -7.23 12.75
N TYR A 161 -7.14 -6.18 12.41
CA TYR A 161 -8.58 -6.13 12.31
C TYR A 161 -8.99 -5.72 10.90
N TYR A 162 -10.24 -5.96 10.52
CA TYR A 162 -10.75 -5.56 9.22
C TYR A 162 -12.23 -5.20 9.23
N VAL A 163 -12.61 -4.43 8.22
CA VAL A 163 -13.98 -4.24 7.74
C VAL A 163 -14.04 -4.47 6.24
N THR A 164 -15.25 -4.65 5.72
CA THR A 164 -15.51 -4.67 4.27
C THR A 164 -16.53 -3.60 3.91
N THR A 165 -16.42 -3.06 2.69
CA THR A 165 -17.39 -2.12 2.14
C THR A 165 -17.49 -2.27 0.63
N LYS A 166 -18.63 -1.85 0.04
CA LYS A 166 -18.80 -1.76 -1.42
C LYS A 166 -18.87 -0.31 -1.91
N ASP A 167 -19.12 0.63 -1.02
CA ASP A 167 -19.49 2.00 -1.37
C ASP A 167 -18.85 3.09 -0.50
N PHE A 168 -18.05 2.71 0.50
CA PHE A 168 -17.44 3.59 1.50
C PHE A 168 -18.45 4.44 2.30
N LYS A 169 -19.72 3.99 2.35
CA LYS A 169 -20.80 4.58 3.15
C LYS A 169 -21.30 3.61 4.20
N THR A 170 -21.35 2.34 3.82
CA THR A 170 -21.75 1.25 4.71
C THR A 170 -20.60 0.27 4.87
N PHE A 171 -20.31 -0.09 6.11
CA PHE A 171 -19.24 -0.99 6.47
C PHE A 171 -19.79 -2.20 7.22
N SER A 172 -19.14 -3.34 7.06
CA SER A 172 -19.38 -4.49 7.92
C SER A 172 -18.98 -4.19 9.37
N ASP A 173 -19.44 -5.01 10.30
CA ASP A 173 -18.88 -5.03 11.64
C ASP A 173 -17.36 -5.30 11.58
N THR A 174 -16.63 -4.68 12.51
CA THR A 174 -15.20 -4.94 12.70
C THR A 174 -14.98 -6.37 13.18
N LYS A 175 -14.02 -7.05 12.58
CA LYS A 175 -13.63 -8.41 12.94
C LYS A 175 -12.12 -8.54 13.08
N LEU A 176 -11.68 -9.48 13.90
CA LEU A 176 -10.29 -9.89 13.94
C LEU A 176 -9.90 -10.50 12.59
N PHE A 177 -8.82 -9.98 11.99
CA PHE A 177 -8.28 -10.46 10.72
C PHE A 177 -7.17 -11.48 10.91
N LEU A 178 -6.21 -11.15 11.81
CA LEU A 178 -5.06 -12.00 12.07
C LEU A 178 -4.60 -11.88 13.53
N ASP A 179 -4.49 -13.02 14.18
CA ASP A 179 -3.74 -13.22 15.43
C ASP A 179 -2.69 -14.32 15.20
N PRO A 180 -1.43 -13.95 14.95
CA PRO A 180 -0.36 -14.95 14.73
C PRO A 180 0.29 -15.40 16.04
N GLY A 181 -0.23 -15.00 17.21
CA GLY A 181 0.36 -15.26 18.52
C GLY A 181 1.50 -14.29 18.90
N PHE A 182 1.71 -13.23 18.10
CA PHE A 182 2.70 -12.17 18.37
C PHE A 182 2.16 -10.82 17.89
N SER A 183 2.83 -9.73 18.30
CA SER A 183 2.47 -8.37 17.86
C SER A 183 2.69 -8.20 16.36
N VAL A 184 1.65 -7.85 15.61
CA VAL A 184 1.66 -7.75 14.15
C VAL A 184 1.06 -6.44 13.66
N ILE A 185 1.73 -5.80 12.68
CA ILE A 185 1.25 -4.59 11.99
C ILE A 185 1.57 -4.67 10.49
N ASP A 186 1.16 -3.67 9.70
CA ASP A 186 1.57 -3.47 8.30
C ASP A 186 1.30 -4.70 7.42
N CYS A 187 0.04 -5.09 7.30
CA CYS A 187 -0.37 -6.22 6.45
C CYS A 187 -0.68 -5.79 5.02
N VAL A 188 -0.18 -6.55 4.03
CA VAL A 188 -0.50 -6.38 2.60
C VAL A 188 -1.01 -7.68 2.02
N ILE A 189 -2.22 -7.69 1.43
CA ILE A 189 -2.78 -8.83 0.72
C ILE A 189 -2.27 -8.84 -0.73
N VAL A 190 -1.70 -9.96 -1.15
CA VAL A 190 -1.23 -10.18 -2.53
C VAL A 190 -2.04 -11.33 -3.15
N LYS A 191 -2.80 -11.03 -4.21
CA LYS A 191 -3.49 -12.06 -5.01
C LYS A 191 -2.53 -12.59 -6.08
N ARG A 192 -2.14 -13.86 -5.98
CA ARG A 192 -1.30 -14.52 -6.99
C ARG A 192 -2.11 -15.21 -8.08
N GLY A 193 -3.33 -15.63 -7.75
CA GLY A 193 -4.22 -16.35 -8.65
C GLY A 193 -5.59 -16.62 -8.03
N LYS A 194 -6.36 -17.49 -8.68
CA LYS A 194 -7.64 -17.93 -8.11
C LYS A 194 -7.38 -18.77 -6.86
N ASN A 195 -7.98 -18.37 -5.74
CA ASN A 195 -7.81 -19.04 -4.43
C ASN A 195 -6.33 -19.19 -4.02
N ASP A 196 -5.51 -18.20 -4.37
CA ASP A 196 -4.08 -18.20 -4.06
C ASP A 196 -3.65 -16.79 -3.65
N TYR A 197 -3.48 -16.62 -2.33
CA TYR A 197 -3.16 -15.35 -1.69
C TYR A 197 -1.95 -15.47 -0.79
N VAL A 198 -1.18 -14.39 -0.74
CA VAL A 198 -0.09 -14.20 0.23
C VAL A 198 -0.43 -12.99 1.08
N LEU A 199 -0.16 -13.09 2.35
CA LEU A 199 -0.19 -11.97 3.27
C LEU A 199 1.24 -11.62 3.64
N VAL A 200 1.69 -10.42 3.31
CA VAL A 200 2.94 -9.86 3.80
C VAL A 200 2.65 -9.15 5.10
N ILE A 201 3.41 -9.40 6.16
CA ILE A 201 3.19 -8.84 7.50
C ILE A 201 4.49 -8.38 8.12
N LYS A 202 4.40 -7.42 9.04
CA LYS A 202 5.49 -7.09 9.95
C LYS A 202 5.27 -7.78 11.30
N ASP A 203 6.20 -8.62 11.71
CA ASP A 203 6.36 -9.02 13.10
C ASP A 203 6.89 -7.80 13.88
N ASN A 204 6.03 -7.19 14.67
CA ASN A 204 6.38 -5.98 15.43
C ASN A 204 6.95 -6.27 16.81
N THR A 205 7.07 -7.53 17.17
CA THR A 205 7.61 -7.96 18.47
C THR A 205 9.08 -7.56 18.58
N ARG A 206 9.47 -6.98 19.70
CA ARG A 206 10.89 -6.77 20.02
C ARG A 206 11.54 -8.11 20.43
N PRO A 207 12.69 -8.48 19.88
CA PRO A 207 13.59 -7.72 19.00
C PRO A 207 13.37 -7.96 17.50
N MET A 208 12.33 -8.64 17.07
CA MET A 208 12.12 -9.06 15.68
C MET A 208 12.00 -7.87 14.72
N ARG A 209 10.87 -7.18 14.69
CA ARG A 209 10.61 -6.01 13.82
C ARG A 209 11.10 -6.21 12.39
N ASN A 210 10.64 -7.28 11.78
CA ASN A 210 11.00 -7.72 10.44
C ASN A 210 9.77 -8.21 9.67
N LEU A 211 9.95 -8.50 8.38
CA LEU A 211 8.86 -8.93 7.53
C LEU A 211 8.80 -10.45 7.39
N LYS A 212 7.59 -10.97 7.38
CA LYS A 212 7.23 -12.37 7.19
C LYS A 212 6.10 -12.48 6.16
N VAL A 213 5.82 -13.69 5.70
CA VAL A 213 4.68 -13.99 4.82
C VAL A 213 3.86 -15.14 5.36
N GLY A 214 2.54 -15.10 5.11
CA GLY A 214 1.61 -16.20 5.32
C GLY A 214 0.88 -16.51 4.01
N PHE A 215 0.28 -17.70 3.92
CA PHE A 215 -0.40 -18.18 2.72
C PHE A 215 -1.86 -18.49 3.01
N GLY A 216 -2.75 -18.18 2.08
CA GLY A 216 -4.19 -18.40 2.22
C GLY A 216 -4.88 -18.67 0.89
N THR A 217 -6.11 -19.17 0.96
CA THR A 217 -6.94 -19.43 -0.22
C THR A 217 -8.04 -18.40 -0.44
N SER A 218 -8.15 -17.44 0.47
CA SER A 218 -9.11 -16.33 0.44
C SER A 218 -8.43 -15.04 0.88
N PRO A 219 -8.87 -13.87 0.39
CA PRO A 219 -8.32 -12.59 0.84
C PRO A 219 -8.63 -12.27 2.31
N LEU A 220 -9.62 -12.94 2.90
CA LEU A 220 -9.94 -12.85 4.33
C LEU A 220 -9.32 -14.00 5.16
N GLY A 221 -8.41 -14.77 4.55
CA GLY A 221 -7.77 -15.89 5.22
C GLY A 221 -8.63 -17.15 5.34
N PRO A 222 -8.31 -18.09 6.27
CA PRO A 222 -7.17 -17.97 7.16
C PRO A 222 -5.83 -17.92 6.40
N PHE A 223 -4.87 -17.21 6.97
CA PHE A 223 -3.48 -17.22 6.52
C PHE A 223 -2.65 -18.08 7.47
N GLU A 224 -2.01 -19.09 6.90
CA GLU A 224 -1.27 -20.12 7.63
C GLU A 224 0.20 -20.15 7.18
N ASN A 225 0.98 -21.00 7.81
CA ASN A 225 2.39 -21.21 7.46
C ASN A 225 3.17 -19.90 7.43
N ILE A 226 3.03 -19.10 8.51
CA ILE A 226 3.80 -17.87 8.66
C ILE A 226 5.28 -18.21 8.61
N SER A 227 6.00 -17.56 7.69
CA SER A 227 7.41 -17.85 7.41
C SER A 227 8.34 -17.39 8.52
N GLU A 228 9.58 -17.90 8.48
CA GLU A 228 10.69 -17.18 9.10
C GLU A 228 10.86 -15.79 8.46
N PRO A 229 11.50 -14.84 9.15
CA PRO A 229 11.74 -13.51 8.60
C PRO A 229 12.60 -13.56 7.33
N TYR A 230 12.24 -12.78 6.33
CA TYR A 230 13.02 -12.63 5.11
C TYR A 230 13.73 -11.26 4.99
N THR A 231 13.53 -10.37 5.95
CA THR A 231 14.23 -9.08 6.05
C THR A 231 15.00 -8.99 7.36
N GLY A 232 15.88 -8.01 7.43
CA GLY A 232 16.59 -7.66 8.66
C GLY A 232 15.70 -6.92 9.67
N PHE A 233 16.29 -6.62 10.80
CA PHE A 233 15.69 -5.83 11.88
C PHE A 233 15.35 -4.40 11.43
N LYS A 234 14.27 -3.82 11.99
CA LYS A 234 13.76 -2.49 11.69
C LYS A 234 13.22 -2.32 10.25
N SER A 235 12.58 -3.34 9.73
CA SER A 235 11.83 -3.31 8.46
C SER A 235 10.34 -3.15 8.72
N GLU A 236 9.68 -2.25 7.98
CA GLU A 236 8.25 -1.97 8.11
C GLU A 236 7.63 -1.50 6.79
N GLY A 237 6.32 -1.31 6.77
CA GLY A 237 5.60 -0.71 5.65
C GLY A 237 5.82 -1.41 4.32
N PRO A 238 5.62 -2.74 4.21
CA PRO A 238 5.80 -3.41 2.94
C PRO A 238 4.78 -2.93 1.91
N THR A 239 5.20 -2.78 0.65
CA THR A 239 4.31 -2.64 -0.49
C THR A 239 4.78 -3.54 -1.63
N VAL A 240 3.85 -4.11 -2.40
CA VAL A 240 4.16 -5.20 -3.33
C VAL A 240 3.74 -4.85 -4.75
N LEU A 241 4.69 -4.99 -5.67
CA LEU A 241 4.48 -4.74 -7.09
C LEU A 241 4.86 -5.97 -7.91
N LYS A 242 4.04 -6.32 -8.90
CA LYS A 242 4.38 -7.39 -9.85
C LYS A 242 5.01 -6.80 -11.11
N ILE A 243 6.25 -7.19 -11.40
CA ILE A 243 7.01 -6.76 -12.57
C ILE A 243 7.60 -7.98 -13.28
N ASP A 244 7.38 -8.10 -14.57
CA ASP A 244 7.94 -9.16 -15.43
C ASP A 244 7.81 -10.59 -14.84
N GLY A 245 6.63 -10.85 -14.26
CA GLY A 245 6.29 -12.15 -13.68
C GLY A 245 6.84 -12.41 -12.27
N LYS A 246 7.68 -11.53 -11.74
CA LYS A 246 8.20 -11.57 -10.36
C LYS A 246 7.51 -10.55 -9.48
N TRP A 247 7.59 -10.74 -8.16
CA TRP A 247 7.09 -9.81 -7.15
C TRP A 247 8.25 -9.03 -6.57
N LEU A 248 8.14 -7.71 -6.55
CA LEU A 248 9.06 -6.79 -5.93
C LEU A 248 8.38 -6.25 -4.66
N ILE A 249 9.01 -6.45 -3.51
CA ILE A 249 8.52 -6.01 -2.21
C ILE A 249 9.41 -4.89 -1.73
N TYR A 250 8.89 -3.68 -1.71
CA TYR A 250 9.52 -2.52 -1.09
C TYR A 250 9.18 -2.46 0.38
N TYR A 251 10.08 -1.93 1.20
CA TYR A 251 9.84 -1.69 2.62
C TYR A 251 10.74 -0.56 3.16
N ASP A 252 10.22 0.17 4.15
CA ASP A 252 11.01 1.18 4.89
C ASP A 252 11.91 0.45 5.89
N ASN A 253 13.22 0.61 5.75
CA ASN A 253 14.16 0.23 6.78
C ASN A 253 14.49 1.46 7.63
N TYR A 254 13.68 1.68 8.66
CA TYR A 254 13.80 2.86 9.53
C TYR A 254 15.04 2.84 10.43
N GLY A 255 15.79 1.74 10.46
CA GLY A 255 17.12 1.66 11.10
C GLY A 255 18.20 2.37 10.29
N ASP A 256 18.16 2.17 8.97
CA ASP A 256 19.12 2.77 8.02
C ASP A 256 18.56 4.05 7.37
N MET A 257 17.30 4.42 7.71
CA MET A 257 16.60 5.59 7.18
C MET A 257 16.46 5.59 5.66
N ASN A 258 16.29 4.43 5.04
CA ASN A 258 16.15 4.25 3.61
C ASN A 258 15.14 3.16 3.24
N TYR A 259 14.68 3.19 2.01
CA TYR A 259 13.91 2.10 1.42
C TYR A 259 14.83 0.98 0.95
N LYS A 260 14.37 -0.25 1.16
CA LYS A 260 14.98 -1.46 0.62
C LYS A 260 13.96 -2.24 -0.20
N ALA A 261 14.45 -3.19 -0.98
CA ALA A 261 13.58 -4.08 -1.75
C ALA A 261 14.13 -5.49 -1.83
N VAL A 262 13.21 -6.44 -1.83
CA VAL A 262 13.51 -7.84 -2.19
C VAL A 262 12.64 -8.25 -3.36
N ARG A 263 13.16 -9.20 -4.15
CA ARG A 263 12.46 -9.79 -5.29
C ARG A 263 12.20 -11.27 -5.03
N THR A 264 11.01 -11.75 -5.41
CA THR A 264 10.64 -13.16 -5.27
C THR A 264 9.74 -13.61 -6.42
N SER A 265 9.75 -14.90 -6.72
CA SER A 265 8.82 -15.51 -7.67
C SER A 265 7.70 -16.30 -6.97
N ASP A 266 7.90 -16.70 -5.73
CA ASP A 266 7.04 -17.66 -5.02
C ASP A 266 6.73 -17.30 -3.56
N PHE A 267 7.32 -16.21 -3.02
CA PHE A 267 7.26 -15.81 -1.62
C PHE A 267 7.87 -16.84 -0.64
N LYS A 268 8.80 -17.67 -1.13
CA LYS A 268 9.57 -18.63 -0.32
C LYS A 268 11.06 -18.34 -0.36
N ALA A 269 11.56 -17.93 -1.52
CA ALA A 269 12.93 -17.48 -1.71
C ALA A 269 12.94 -15.99 -2.06
N PHE A 270 13.80 -15.21 -1.43
CA PHE A 270 13.90 -13.77 -1.58
C PHE A 270 15.33 -13.38 -1.97
N GLU A 271 15.43 -12.52 -2.97
CA GLU A 271 16.66 -11.93 -3.46
C GLU A 271 16.70 -10.46 -3.05
N ASP A 272 17.75 -10.02 -2.36
CA ASP A 272 17.94 -8.59 -2.06
C ASP A 272 18.29 -7.84 -3.36
N VAL A 273 17.46 -6.87 -3.72
CA VAL A 273 17.62 -6.01 -4.90
C VAL A 273 17.70 -4.54 -4.51
N THR A 274 18.04 -4.24 -3.28
CA THR A 274 18.16 -2.88 -2.76
C THR A 274 19.07 -2.01 -3.61
N ALA A 275 20.16 -2.58 -4.14
CA ALA A 275 21.09 -1.86 -5.02
C ALA A 275 20.52 -1.54 -6.42
N GLU A 276 19.43 -2.19 -6.81
CA GLU A 276 18.77 -1.96 -8.12
C GLU A 276 17.71 -0.85 -8.03
N ILE A 277 17.26 -0.47 -6.84
CA ILE A 277 16.22 0.54 -6.67
C ILE A 277 16.81 1.93 -6.38
N LYS A 278 16.08 2.94 -6.83
CA LYS A 278 16.34 4.33 -6.49
C LYS A 278 15.02 5.00 -6.14
N LEU A 279 14.83 5.34 -4.87
CA LEU A 279 13.66 6.05 -4.37
C LEU A 279 14.11 7.40 -3.77
N PRO A 280 13.42 8.51 -4.05
CA PRO A 280 13.75 9.81 -3.47
C PRO A 280 13.69 9.80 -1.95
N GLU A 281 14.54 10.59 -1.31
CA GLU A 281 14.61 10.69 0.14
C GLU A 281 13.35 11.32 0.76
N GLY A 282 13.10 11.01 2.03
CA GLY A 282 12.02 11.60 2.84
C GLY A 282 10.67 10.90 2.73
N HIS A 283 10.47 10.03 1.73
CA HIS A 283 9.26 9.20 1.66
C HIS A 283 9.25 8.16 2.79
N LYS A 284 8.08 7.98 3.39
CA LYS A 284 7.81 7.00 4.43
C LYS A 284 6.72 6.02 3.98
N HIS A 285 6.44 5.01 4.79
CA HIS A 285 5.46 3.95 4.54
C HIS A 285 4.27 4.40 3.68
N GLY A 286 3.99 3.65 2.62
CA GLY A 286 2.89 3.89 1.69
C GLY A 286 2.75 2.76 0.68
N THR A 287 1.93 2.96 -0.33
CA THR A 287 1.53 1.91 -1.26
C THR A 287 1.91 2.22 -2.69
N ILE A 288 2.41 1.23 -3.41
CA ILE A 288 2.64 1.30 -4.86
C ILE A 288 1.39 0.79 -5.61
N SER A 289 0.95 1.56 -6.60
CA SER A 289 -0.15 1.18 -7.49
C SER A 289 0.19 1.47 -8.95
N THR A 290 -0.51 0.82 -9.87
CA THR A 290 -0.41 1.11 -11.31
C THR A 290 -1.34 2.28 -11.67
N ILE A 291 -0.84 3.20 -12.48
CA ILE A 291 -1.61 4.34 -13.00
C ILE A 291 -1.50 4.41 -14.52
N SER A 292 -2.56 4.96 -15.16
CA SER A 292 -2.51 5.23 -16.58
C SER A 292 -1.54 6.38 -16.90
N ASN A 293 -0.98 6.37 -18.10
CA ASN A 293 -0.15 7.48 -18.57
C ASN A 293 -0.89 8.83 -18.56
N LYS A 294 -2.23 8.83 -18.73
CA LYS A 294 -3.04 10.06 -18.65
C LYS A 294 -2.97 10.67 -17.26
N VAL A 295 -3.14 9.84 -16.21
CA VAL A 295 -3.03 10.28 -14.80
C VAL A 295 -1.62 10.78 -14.52
N LEU A 296 -0.59 10.04 -14.95
CA LEU A 296 0.80 10.45 -14.77
C LEU A 296 1.10 11.82 -15.39
N GLN A 297 0.67 12.07 -16.62
CA GLN A 297 0.90 13.36 -17.28
C GLN A 297 0.23 14.51 -16.51
N GLY A 298 -1.01 14.34 -16.03
CA GLY A 298 -1.68 15.32 -15.18
C GLY A 298 -0.91 15.61 -13.89
N LEU A 299 -0.38 14.57 -13.23
CA LEU A 299 0.44 14.71 -12.03
C LEU A 299 1.76 15.46 -12.29
N ILE A 300 2.45 15.15 -13.40
CA ILE A 300 3.69 15.83 -13.80
C ILE A 300 3.40 17.32 -14.10
N GLU A 301 2.33 17.62 -14.80
CA GLU A 301 1.93 19.03 -15.07
C GLU A 301 1.62 19.74 -13.76
N LYS A 302 0.83 19.14 -12.89
CA LYS A 302 0.51 19.70 -11.56
C LYS A 302 1.74 19.92 -10.68
N SER A 303 2.72 19.03 -10.76
CA SER A 303 3.99 19.15 -10.04
C SER A 303 4.82 20.36 -10.48
N LYS A 304 4.71 20.79 -11.75
CA LYS A 304 5.42 21.98 -12.26
C LYS A 304 4.82 23.30 -11.77
N GLU A 305 3.55 23.29 -11.39
CA GLU A 305 2.84 24.48 -10.86
C GLU A 305 3.15 24.76 -9.39
N LYS A 306 3.70 23.80 -8.66
CA LYS A 306 4.11 23.87 -7.25
C LYS A 306 5.60 24.20 -7.12
#